data_bf7a7feb102f731a9e598191eea3bbe1
#
_entry.id   bf7a7feb102f731a9e598191eea3bbe1
#
_cell.length_a   1.000
_cell.length_b   1.000
_cell.length_c   1.000
_cell.angle_alpha   90.00
_cell.angle_beta   90.00
_cell.angle_gamma   90.00
#
_symmetry.space_group_name_H-M   'P 1'
#
loop_
_entity.id
_entity.type
_entity.pdbx_description
1 polymer ?
#
loop_
_entity_poly.entity_id
_entity_poly.type
_entity_poly.pdbx_seq_one_letter_code
_entity_poly.pdbx_strand_id
1 'polypeptide(L)'
;MGRRSTHTPQQLRELILDAAQEIIQVQGLAGLSAREIARRIEYSPGTIYNMFENLDDVVLHVEARVLEALDKRLSTLLQDGNATGRVSRLAQAYLAFTHENPRLWNLLFEHHLPNGTDLPPWYQQKLEGLMARVEEALAPLFPPGRELDRQRAARVLWAGVHGVTSLSTADKLSVVTTESASRLIDDLVATYLAGLASGGGAAAAPPAKAEAPTPPVKA
;
A
#
# COMPACT_ATOMS: atom_id res chain seq x y z
N MET A 1 41.42 -16.44 9.92
CA MET A 1 40.52 -16.82 11.00
C MET A 1 39.13 -16.19 10.70
N GLY A 2 38.17 -17.02 10.27
CA GLY A 2 36.81 -16.55 10.01
C GLY A 2 36.14 -16.12 11.34
N ARG A 3 35.72 -14.87 11.39
CA ARG A 3 34.92 -14.35 12.50
C ARG A 3 33.63 -15.18 12.57
N ARG A 4 33.43 -15.94 13.66
CA ARG A 4 32.18 -16.71 13.86
C ARG A 4 31.02 -15.72 13.74
N SER A 5 30.08 -16.00 12.84
CA SER A 5 28.83 -15.22 12.75
C SER A 5 28.14 -15.26 14.11
N THR A 6 27.95 -14.10 14.71
CA THR A 6 27.30 -13.93 16.02
C THR A 6 25.77 -14.12 15.95
N HIS A 7 25.21 -14.15 14.72
CA HIS A 7 23.79 -14.22 14.46
C HIS A 7 23.42 -15.43 13.60
N THR A 8 22.26 -16.02 13.83
CA THR A 8 21.67 -16.99 12.90
C THR A 8 21.29 -16.29 11.60
N PRO A 9 21.11 -17.01 10.47
CA PRO A 9 20.67 -16.41 9.21
C PRO A 9 19.39 -15.58 9.36
N GLN A 10 18.42 -16.07 10.13
CA GLN A 10 17.18 -15.33 10.37
C GLN A 10 17.41 -14.06 11.19
N GLN A 11 18.20 -14.12 12.26
CA GLN A 11 18.56 -12.94 13.05
C GLN A 11 19.31 -11.90 12.21
N LEU A 12 20.19 -12.36 11.33
CA LEU A 12 20.93 -11.47 10.45
C LEU A 12 20.01 -10.81 9.41
N ARG A 13 19.04 -11.57 8.88
CA ARG A 13 18.01 -11.02 7.97
C ARG A 13 17.20 -9.92 8.64
N GLU A 14 16.72 -10.16 9.85
CA GLU A 14 15.96 -9.15 10.61
C GLU A 14 16.83 -7.91 10.91
N LEU A 15 18.08 -8.10 11.30
CA LEU A 15 19.03 -7.00 11.58
C LEU A 15 19.27 -6.13 10.33
N ILE A 16 19.37 -6.73 9.15
CA ILE A 16 19.51 -6.01 7.87
C ILE A 16 18.25 -5.19 7.59
N LEU A 17 17.07 -5.78 7.77
CA LEU A 17 15.79 -5.12 7.51
C LEU A 17 15.52 -4.00 8.50
N ASP A 18 15.87 -4.17 9.78
CA ASP A 18 15.75 -3.13 10.80
C ASP A 18 16.63 -1.93 10.45
N ALA A 19 17.89 -2.18 10.11
CA ALA A 19 18.81 -1.11 9.69
C ALA A 19 18.34 -0.40 8.41
N ALA A 20 17.84 -1.16 7.41
CA ALA A 20 17.29 -0.59 6.18
C ALA A 20 16.07 0.29 6.45
N GLN A 21 15.14 -0.17 7.28
CA GLN A 21 13.96 0.57 7.69
C GLN A 21 14.33 1.87 8.40
N GLU A 22 15.26 1.85 9.34
CA GLU A 22 15.75 3.05 10.03
C GLU A 22 16.41 4.04 9.07
N ILE A 23 17.21 3.57 8.09
CA ILE A 23 17.83 4.43 7.08
C ILE A 23 16.74 5.15 6.29
N ILE A 24 15.74 4.40 5.82
CA ILE A 24 14.62 4.96 5.04
C ILE A 24 13.81 5.96 5.87
N GLN A 25 13.53 5.66 7.13
CA GLN A 25 12.81 6.56 8.03
C GLN A 25 13.54 7.91 8.23
N VAL A 26 14.86 7.89 8.31
CA VAL A 26 15.66 9.09 8.60
C VAL A 26 16.06 9.83 7.34
N GLN A 27 16.48 9.11 6.28
CA GLN A 27 17.14 9.67 5.09
C GLN A 27 16.31 9.49 3.79
N GLY A 28 15.19 8.76 3.84
CA GLY A 28 14.44 8.37 2.64
C GLY A 28 15.13 7.26 1.86
N LEU A 29 14.51 6.85 0.74
CA LEU A 29 15.04 5.81 -0.15
C LEU A 29 16.44 6.16 -0.70
N ALA A 30 16.69 7.43 -1.00
CA ALA A 30 17.98 7.89 -1.52
C ALA A 30 19.17 7.65 -0.57
N GLY A 31 18.92 7.55 0.75
CA GLY A 31 19.93 7.24 1.74
C GLY A 31 20.28 5.74 1.84
N LEU A 32 19.48 4.87 1.22
CA LEU A 32 19.65 3.42 1.33
C LEU A 32 20.76 2.93 0.40
N SER A 33 21.70 2.17 0.96
CA SER A 33 22.70 1.43 0.20
C SER A 33 23.19 0.20 0.98
N ALA A 34 23.65 -0.83 0.28
CA ALA A 34 24.23 -2.00 0.93
C ALA A 34 25.43 -1.64 1.84
N ARG A 35 26.19 -0.60 1.50
CA ARG A 35 27.30 -0.10 2.32
C ARG A 35 26.81 0.54 3.61
N GLU A 36 25.77 1.36 3.55
CA GLU A 36 25.22 2.02 4.73
C GLU A 36 24.53 1.02 5.67
N ILE A 37 23.77 0.05 5.13
CA ILE A 37 23.21 -1.05 5.91
C ILE A 37 24.35 -1.82 6.62
N ALA A 38 25.35 -2.26 5.86
CA ALA A 38 26.47 -3.05 6.37
C ALA A 38 27.26 -2.29 7.45
N ARG A 39 27.46 -0.98 7.29
CA ARG A 39 28.11 -0.10 8.27
C ARG A 39 27.34 -0.08 9.59
N ARG A 40 25.99 0.02 9.53
CA ARG A 40 25.14 0.09 10.74
C ARG A 40 25.13 -1.21 11.53
N ILE A 41 25.16 -2.34 10.83
CA ILE A 41 25.10 -3.66 11.49
C ILE A 41 26.50 -4.25 11.76
N GLU A 42 27.56 -3.50 11.45
CA GLU A 42 28.97 -3.92 11.60
C GLU A 42 29.36 -5.19 10.82
N TYR A 43 28.80 -5.34 9.60
CA TYR A 43 29.11 -6.42 8.67
C TYR A 43 29.71 -5.88 7.37
N SER A 44 30.07 -6.79 6.45
CA SER A 44 30.51 -6.41 5.10
C SER A 44 29.33 -6.21 4.15
N PRO A 45 29.44 -5.35 3.12
CA PRO A 45 28.37 -5.21 2.11
C PRO A 45 28.05 -6.54 1.40
N GLY A 46 29.02 -7.43 1.22
CA GLY A 46 28.79 -8.77 0.66
C GLY A 46 27.83 -9.62 1.51
N THR A 47 27.75 -9.36 2.81
CA THR A 47 26.81 -10.05 3.71
C THR A 47 25.37 -9.78 3.32
N ILE A 48 25.06 -8.55 2.85
CA ILE A 48 23.69 -8.19 2.42
C ILE A 48 23.28 -9.03 1.21
N TYR A 49 24.17 -9.15 0.21
CA TYR A 49 23.93 -9.94 -1.01
C TYR A 49 23.96 -11.46 -0.82
N ASN A 50 24.45 -11.94 0.34
CA ASN A 50 24.29 -13.34 0.73
C ASN A 50 22.91 -13.65 1.32
N MET A 51 22.19 -12.62 1.77
CA MET A 51 20.88 -12.74 2.44
C MET A 51 19.71 -12.29 1.58
N PHE A 52 19.97 -11.40 0.63
CA PHE A 52 19.00 -10.80 -0.28
C PHE A 52 19.55 -10.81 -1.70
N GLU A 53 18.69 -10.98 -2.67
CA GLU A 53 19.07 -11.09 -4.08
C GLU A 53 19.74 -9.79 -4.58
N ASN A 54 19.17 -8.66 -4.20
CA ASN A 54 19.66 -7.33 -4.52
C ASN A 54 19.13 -6.31 -3.52
N LEU A 55 19.35 -5.01 -3.76
CA LEU A 55 18.86 -3.96 -2.87
C LEU A 55 17.34 -3.78 -2.99
N ASP A 56 16.76 -3.99 -4.17
CA ASP A 56 15.31 -3.91 -4.38
C ASP A 56 14.59 -5.01 -3.57
N ASP A 57 15.19 -6.21 -3.45
CA ASP A 57 14.67 -7.29 -2.59
C ASP A 57 14.64 -6.85 -1.11
N VAL A 58 15.67 -6.14 -0.63
CA VAL A 58 15.65 -5.54 0.72
C VAL A 58 14.51 -4.53 0.85
N VAL A 59 14.33 -3.65 -0.13
CA VAL A 59 13.27 -2.64 -0.13
C VAL A 59 11.89 -3.30 -0.10
N LEU A 60 11.62 -4.27 -0.96
CA LEU A 60 10.35 -5.01 -0.97
C LEU A 60 10.04 -5.66 0.38
N HIS A 61 11.05 -6.18 1.08
CA HIS A 61 10.84 -6.74 2.42
C HIS A 61 10.56 -5.66 3.48
N VAL A 62 11.15 -4.47 3.37
CA VAL A 62 10.80 -3.33 4.24
C VAL A 62 9.37 -2.87 3.96
N GLU A 63 9.00 -2.73 2.69
CA GLU A 63 7.62 -2.40 2.28
C GLU A 63 6.61 -3.43 2.80
N ALA A 64 6.96 -4.71 2.72
CA ALA A 64 6.11 -5.79 3.23
C ALA A 64 5.84 -5.67 4.74
N ARG A 65 6.83 -5.25 5.53
CA ARG A 65 6.64 -4.96 6.97
C ARG A 65 5.68 -3.79 7.19
N VAL A 66 5.74 -2.77 6.34
CA VAL A 66 4.81 -1.63 6.40
C VAL A 66 3.38 -2.08 6.09
N LEU A 67 3.20 -2.90 5.04
CA LEU A 67 1.90 -3.47 4.68
C LEU A 67 1.35 -4.38 5.79
N GLU A 68 2.19 -5.22 6.41
CA GLU A 68 1.81 -6.06 7.55
C GLU A 68 1.39 -5.24 8.78
N ALA A 69 2.11 -4.17 9.09
CA ALA A 69 1.77 -3.29 10.20
C ALA A 69 0.41 -2.61 9.98
N LEU A 70 0.15 -2.16 8.73
CA LEU A 70 -1.15 -1.61 8.36
C LEU A 70 -2.24 -2.68 8.43
N ASP A 71 -2.04 -3.87 7.86
CA ASP A 71 -3.03 -4.96 7.90
C ASP A 71 -3.40 -5.35 9.33
N LYS A 72 -2.41 -5.47 10.20
CA LYS A 72 -2.62 -5.73 11.63
C LYS A 72 -3.48 -4.65 12.28
N ARG A 73 -3.24 -3.37 11.95
CA ARG A 73 -4.05 -2.26 12.49
C ARG A 73 -5.49 -2.30 11.97
N LEU A 74 -5.68 -2.53 10.67
CA LEU A 74 -7.01 -2.56 10.05
C LEU A 74 -7.83 -3.78 10.48
N SER A 75 -7.22 -4.94 10.66
CA SER A 75 -7.90 -6.18 11.04
C SER A 75 -8.65 -6.09 12.37
N THR A 76 -8.18 -5.25 13.31
CA THR A 76 -8.84 -5.04 14.60
C THR A 76 -10.13 -4.22 14.53
N LEU A 77 -10.38 -3.54 13.39
CA LEU A 77 -11.48 -2.58 13.25
C LEU A 77 -12.73 -3.14 12.56
N LEU A 78 -12.67 -4.37 12.07
CA LEU A 78 -13.77 -5.00 11.32
C LEU A 78 -14.84 -5.63 12.21
N GLN A 79 -14.57 -5.80 13.49
CA GLN A 79 -15.38 -6.65 14.38
C GLN A 79 -16.74 -6.07 14.78
N ASP A 80 -16.92 -4.73 14.75
CA ASP A 80 -18.13 -4.10 15.28
C ASP A 80 -18.77 -3.07 14.33
N GLY A 81 -20.10 -2.96 14.40
CA GLY A 81 -20.86 -1.88 13.75
C GLY A 81 -21.39 -2.21 12.36
N ASN A 82 -22.12 -1.23 11.78
CA ASN A 82 -22.63 -1.33 10.41
C ASN A 82 -21.53 -1.10 9.37
N ALA A 83 -21.83 -1.39 8.09
CA ALA A 83 -20.87 -1.28 6.98
C ALA A 83 -20.27 0.13 6.88
N THR A 84 -21.09 1.18 6.99
CA THR A 84 -20.63 2.56 6.90
C THR A 84 -19.62 2.90 8.01
N GLY A 85 -19.94 2.55 9.24
CA GLY A 85 -19.03 2.79 10.38
C GLY A 85 -17.73 1.99 10.28
N ARG A 86 -17.76 0.75 9.77
CA ARG A 86 -16.52 -0.04 9.52
C ARG A 86 -15.65 0.62 8.47
N VAL A 87 -16.22 1.01 7.34
CA VAL A 87 -15.49 1.66 6.25
C VAL A 87 -14.88 2.99 6.70
N SER A 88 -15.65 3.84 7.42
CA SER A 88 -15.12 5.10 7.95
C SER A 88 -13.95 4.87 8.91
N ARG A 89 -14.06 3.90 9.84
CA ARG A 89 -12.95 3.57 10.75
C ARG A 89 -11.70 3.07 10.02
N LEU A 90 -11.87 2.22 8.99
CA LEU A 90 -10.73 1.77 8.17
C LEU A 90 -10.04 2.94 7.46
N ALA A 91 -10.83 3.85 6.87
CA ALA A 91 -10.30 5.02 6.17
C ALA A 91 -9.56 5.98 7.12
N GLN A 92 -10.12 6.24 8.31
CA GLN A 92 -9.46 7.08 9.33
C GLN A 92 -8.21 6.42 9.91
N ALA A 93 -8.22 5.09 10.12
CA ALA A 93 -7.05 4.37 10.60
C ALA A 93 -5.92 4.33 9.55
N TYR A 94 -6.29 4.26 8.28
CA TYR A 94 -5.35 4.39 7.16
C TYR A 94 -4.70 5.79 7.16
N LEU A 95 -5.48 6.87 7.25
CA LEU A 95 -4.97 8.23 7.35
C LEU A 95 -4.00 8.38 8.53
N ALA A 96 -4.40 7.94 9.72
CA ALA A 96 -3.57 8.03 10.90
C ALA A 96 -2.24 7.26 10.74
N PHE A 97 -2.29 6.04 10.19
CA PHE A 97 -1.10 5.22 9.95
C PHE A 97 -0.10 5.90 9.00
N THR A 98 -0.58 6.50 7.92
CA THR A 98 0.28 7.19 6.94
C THR A 98 0.94 8.44 7.53
N HIS A 99 0.23 9.18 8.37
CA HIS A 99 0.78 10.34 9.08
C HIS A 99 1.81 9.96 10.16
N GLU A 100 1.65 8.80 10.81
CA GLU A 100 2.62 8.27 11.76
C GLU A 100 3.90 7.77 11.08
N ASN A 101 3.82 7.34 9.82
CA ASN A 101 4.90 6.69 9.07
C ASN A 101 5.10 7.26 7.65
N PRO A 102 5.20 8.59 7.46
CA PRO A 102 5.06 9.18 6.12
C PRO A 102 6.14 8.70 5.14
N ARG A 103 7.40 8.59 5.57
CA ARG A 103 8.49 8.15 4.67
C ARG A 103 8.42 6.67 4.32
N LEU A 104 8.08 5.82 5.27
CA LEU A 104 7.90 4.38 5.02
C LEU A 104 6.67 4.12 4.16
N TRP A 105 5.61 4.93 4.34
CA TRP A 105 4.43 4.83 3.50
C TRP A 105 4.70 5.28 2.06
N ASN A 106 5.39 6.41 1.90
CA ASN A 106 5.75 6.92 0.57
C ASN A 106 6.67 5.96 -0.19
N LEU A 107 7.51 5.19 0.52
CA LEU A 107 8.37 4.17 -0.09
C LEU A 107 7.60 3.25 -1.04
N LEU A 108 6.39 2.80 -0.67
CA LEU A 108 5.52 1.93 -1.49
C LEU A 108 5.15 2.53 -2.86
N PHE A 109 5.31 3.84 -3.04
CA PHE A 109 4.98 4.57 -4.27
C PHE A 109 6.20 5.20 -4.95
N GLU A 110 7.30 5.36 -4.24
CA GLU A 110 8.57 5.89 -4.74
C GLU A 110 9.49 4.81 -5.30
N HIS A 111 9.41 3.61 -4.72
CA HIS A 111 10.21 2.47 -5.19
C HIS A 111 9.60 1.88 -6.46
N HIS A 112 10.45 1.72 -7.46
CA HIS A 112 10.08 1.12 -8.75
C HIS A 112 11.08 0.03 -9.07
N LEU A 113 10.58 -1.17 -9.32
CA LEU A 113 11.40 -2.26 -9.82
C LEU A 113 11.94 -1.94 -11.23
N PRO A 114 13.10 -2.46 -11.61
CA PRO A 114 13.62 -2.32 -12.97
C PRO A 114 12.59 -2.78 -14.01
N ASN A 115 12.58 -2.13 -15.19
CA ASN A 115 11.66 -2.44 -16.28
C ASN A 115 11.69 -3.94 -16.62
N GLY A 116 10.51 -4.56 -16.69
CA GLY A 116 10.33 -5.97 -16.99
C GLY A 116 10.46 -6.92 -15.80
N THR A 117 10.59 -6.38 -14.58
CA THR A 117 10.57 -7.18 -13.33
C THR A 117 9.15 -7.15 -12.75
N ASP A 118 8.54 -8.33 -12.63
CA ASP A 118 7.23 -8.47 -11.97
C ASP A 118 7.38 -8.45 -10.45
N LEU A 119 6.34 -7.96 -9.77
CA LEU A 119 6.26 -8.06 -8.31
C LEU A 119 6.23 -9.54 -7.89
N PRO A 120 7.01 -9.94 -6.89
CA PRO A 120 6.96 -11.30 -6.39
C PRO A 120 5.55 -11.70 -5.91
N PRO A 121 5.11 -12.96 -6.12
CA PRO A 121 3.78 -13.41 -5.71
C PRO A 121 3.49 -13.21 -4.21
N TRP A 122 4.48 -13.37 -3.36
CA TRP A 122 4.34 -13.15 -1.92
C TRP A 122 4.04 -11.69 -1.56
N TYR A 123 4.56 -10.73 -2.34
CA TYR A 123 4.30 -9.31 -2.17
C TYR A 123 2.90 -8.93 -2.71
N GLN A 124 2.52 -9.46 -3.88
CA GLN A 124 1.17 -9.29 -4.43
C GLN A 124 0.09 -9.77 -3.46
N GLN A 125 0.28 -10.92 -2.81
CA GLN A 125 -0.64 -11.45 -1.79
C GLN A 125 -0.85 -10.49 -0.62
N LYS A 126 0.18 -9.74 -0.20
CA LYS A 126 0.03 -8.73 0.86
C LYS A 126 -0.84 -7.56 0.42
N LEU A 127 -0.64 -7.07 -0.80
CA LEU A 127 -1.49 -6.01 -1.37
C LEU A 127 -2.95 -6.48 -1.52
N GLU A 128 -3.16 -7.69 -2.01
CA GLU A 128 -4.48 -8.30 -2.12
C GLU A 128 -5.14 -8.48 -0.75
N GLY A 129 -4.39 -8.87 0.27
CA GLY A 129 -4.86 -8.98 1.64
C GLY A 129 -5.42 -7.67 2.19
N LEU A 130 -4.71 -6.55 1.96
CA LEU A 130 -5.20 -5.23 2.36
C LEU A 130 -6.48 -4.83 1.62
N MET A 131 -6.56 -5.09 0.31
CA MET A 131 -7.79 -4.83 -0.44
C MET A 131 -8.95 -5.70 0.04
N ALA A 132 -8.68 -6.95 0.42
CA ALA A 132 -9.70 -7.84 0.98
C ALA A 132 -10.34 -7.29 2.26
N ARG A 133 -9.60 -6.52 3.10
CA ARG A 133 -10.17 -5.85 4.28
C ARG A 133 -11.23 -4.83 3.90
N VAL A 134 -10.97 -4.03 2.87
CA VAL A 134 -11.94 -3.05 2.37
C VAL A 134 -13.15 -3.76 1.74
N GLU A 135 -12.92 -4.82 0.97
CA GLU A 135 -13.96 -5.65 0.38
C GLU A 135 -14.85 -6.30 1.46
N GLU A 136 -14.26 -6.80 2.54
CA GLU A 136 -15.00 -7.37 3.69
C GLU A 136 -15.89 -6.32 4.37
N ALA A 137 -15.38 -5.10 4.57
CA ALA A 137 -16.17 -4.02 5.14
C ALA A 137 -17.36 -3.61 4.26
N LEU A 138 -17.20 -3.70 2.93
CA LEU A 138 -18.25 -3.41 1.94
C LEU A 138 -19.21 -4.58 1.69
N ALA A 139 -18.87 -5.81 2.09
CA ALA A 139 -19.64 -7.00 1.75
C ALA A 139 -21.14 -6.91 2.06
N PRO A 140 -21.61 -6.32 3.19
CA PRO A 140 -23.03 -6.20 3.48
C PRO A 140 -23.82 -5.30 2.51
N LEU A 141 -23.14 -4.49 1.69
CA LEU A 141 -23.75 -3.60 0.72
C LEU A 141 -23.96 -4.25 -0.66
N PHE A 142 -23.43 -5.46 -0.84
CA PHE A 142 -23.50 -6.17 -2.12
C PHE A 142 -24.25 -7.50 -1.96
N PRO A 143 -25.24 -7.79 -2.83
CA PRO A 143 -25.86 -9.11 -2.84
C PRO A 143 -24.86 -10.19 -3.32
N PRO A 144 -25.11 -11.46 -3.00
CA PRO A 144 -24.33 -12.58 -3.52
C PRO A 144 -24.24 -12.55 -5.07
N GLY A 145 -23.08 -12.90 -5.60
CA GLY A 145 -22.83 -12.88 -7.06
C GLY A 145 -22.33 -11.53 -7.61
N ARG A 146 -22.14 -10.52 -6.74
CA ARG A 146 -21.62 -9.19 -7.12
C ARG A 146 -20.18 -8.95 -6.62
N GLU A 147 -19.38 -10.01 -6.52
CA GLU A 147 -18.01 -9.97 -6.00
C GLU A 147 -17.11 -9.02 -6.81
N LEU A 148 -17.21 -9.04 -8.14
CA LEU A 148 -16.42 -8.15 -9.02
C LEU A 148 -16.78 -6.68 -8.83
N ASP A 149 -18.06 -6.38 -8.61
CA ASP A 149 -18.50 -5.00 -8.33
C ASP A 149 -18.01 -4.53 -6.97
N ARG A 150 -18.05 -5.39 -5.96
CA ARG A 150 -17.50 -5.14 -4.64
C ARG A 150 -15.99 -4.88 -4.70
N GLN A 151 -15.24 -5.68 -5.43
CA GLN A 151 -13.81 -5.49 -5.65
C GLN A 151 -13.52 -4.15 -6.31
N ARG A 152 -14.28 -3.80 -7.36
CA ARG A 152 -14.16 -2.49 -8.02
C ARG A 152 -14.46 -1.35 -7.06
N ALA A 153 -15.55 -1.45 -6.29
CA ALA A 153 -15.93 -0.45 -5.32
C ALA A 153 -14.86 -0.25 -4.25
N ALA A 154 -14.25 -1.32 -3.74
CA ALA A 154 -13.15 -1.25 -2.79
C ALA A 154 -11.95 -0.49 -3.35
N ARG A 155 -11.57 -0.76 -4.60
CA ARG A 155 -10.45 -0.08 -5.27
C ARG A 155 -10.71 1.40 -5.52
N VAL A 156 -11.93 1.75 -5.95
CA VAL A 156 -12.33 3.16 -6.18
C VAL A 156 -12.29 3.93 -4.85
N LEU A 157 -12.88 3.35 -3.81
CA LEU A 157 -12.90 3.97 -2.49
C LEU A 157 -11.49 4.16 -1.93
N TRP A 158 -10.67 3.10 -2.00
CA TRP A 158 -9.27 3.16 -1.58
C TRP A 158 -8.49 4.25 -2.34
N ALA A 159 -8.65 4.33 -3.67
CA ALA A 159 -7.97 5.34 -4.47
C ALA A 159 -8.38 6.77 -4.07
N GLY A 160 -9.65 7.00 -3.75
CA GLY A 160 -10.13 8.29 -3.26
C GLY A 160 -9.55 8.65 -1.89
N VAL A 161 -9.59 7.72 -0.93
CA VAL A 161 -9.01 7.89 0.41
C VAL A 161 -7.50 8.10 0.33
N HIS A 162 -6.80 7.31 -0.51
CA HIS A 162 -5.37 7.46 -0.74
C HIS A 162 -5.03 8.83 -1.33
N GLY A 163 -5.82 9.33 -2.29
CA GLY A 163 -5.61 10.65 -2.89
C GLY A 163 -5.66 11.78 -1.85
N VAL A 164 -6.68 11.80 -0.99
CA VAL A 164 -6.77 12.77 0.12
C VAL A 164 -5.58 12.63 1.08
N THR A 165 -5.26 11.41 1.45
CA THR A 165 -4.16 11.10 2.37
C THR A 165 -2.80 11.53 1.80
N SER A 166 -2.54 11.23 0.53
CA SER A 166 -1.30 11.59 -0.17
C SER A 166 -1.11 13.10 -0.26
N LEU A 167 -2.17 13.85 -0.58
CA LEU A 167 -2.13 15.32 -0.55
C LEU A 167 -1.83 15.85 0.85
N SER A 168 -2.41 15.22 1.88
CA SER A 168 -2.21 15.63 3.27
C SER A 168 -0.79 15.34 3.77
N THR A 169 -0.25 14.15 3.50
CA THR A 169 1.12 13.78 3.91
C THR A 169 2.21 14.53 3.15
N ALA A 170 1.89 15.05 1.96
CA ALA A 170 2.77 15.89 1.15
C ALA A 170 2.63 17.40 1.46
N ASP A 171 1.85 17.80 2.47
CA ASP A 171 1.55 19.21 2.80
C ASP A 171 0.92 20.00 1.64
N LYS A 172 0.26 19.31 0.70
CA LYS A 172 -0.39 19.90 -0.48
C LYS A 172 -1.91 20.09 -0.33
N LEU A 173 -2.52 19.46 0.69
CA LEU A 173 -3.97 19.56 0.86
C LEU A 173 -4.43 20.99 1.10
N SER A 174 -3.68 21.79 1.85
CA SER A 174 -3.98 23.18 2.15
C SER A 174 -3.97 24.10 0.92
N VAL A 175 -3.40 23.67 -0.21
CA VAL A 175 -3.43 24.42 -1.48
C VAL A 175 -4.82 24.37 -2.13
N VAL A 176 -5.58 23.33 -1.90
CA VAL A 176 -6.88 23.09 -2.57
C VAL A 176 -8.08 23.28 -1.64
N THR A 177 -7.88 23.22 -0.32
CA THR A 177 -8.97 23.34 0.67
C THR A 177 -8.47 23.76 2.04
N THR A 178 -9.36 24.37 2.84
CA THR A 178 -9.13 24.65 4.26
C THR A 178 -9.63 23.51 5.18
N GLU A 179 -10.31 22.51 4.61
CA GLU A 179 -10.82 21.37 5.37
C GLU A 179 -9.71 20.40 5.77
N SER A 180 -9.90 19.69 6.87
CA SER A 180 -8.97 18.64 7.30
C SER A 180 -9.08 17.39 6.44
N ALA A 181 -7.99 16.64 6.31
CA ALA A 181 -7.99 15.34 5.61
C ALA A 181 -9.02 14.37 6.21
N SER A 182 -9.16 14.35 7.55
CA SER A 182 -10.15 13.51 8.24
C SER A 182 -11.57 13.86 7.81
N ARG A 183 -11.92 15.14 7.74
CA ARG A 183 -13.24 15.60 7.29
C ARG A 183 -13.52 15.22 5.85
N LEU A 184 -12.57 15.44 4.95
CA LEU A 184 -12.73 15.08 3.54
C LEU A 184 -12.88 13.57 3.33
N ILE A 185 -12.19 12.75 4.14
CA ILE A 185 -12.33 11.29 4.10
C ILE A 185 -13.71 10.88 4.58
N ASP A 186 -14.24 11.47 5.66
CA ASP A 186 -15.58 11.14 6.14
C ASP A 186 -16.65 11.52 5.09
N ASP A 187 -16.54 12.69 4.47
CA ASP A 187 -17.45 13.14 3.42
C ASP A 187 -17.35 12.25 2.15
N LEU A 188 -16.13 11.86 1.77
CA LEU A 188 -15.90 10.94 0.66
C LEU A 188 -16.55 9.57 0.93
N VAL A 189 -16.30 8.98 2.09
CA VAL A 189 -16.86 7.69 2.49
C VAL A 189 -18.39 7.77 2.52
N ALA A 190 -18.95 8.76 3.19
CA ALA A 190 -20.41 8.92 3.31
C ALA A 190 -21.08 9.07 1.93
N THR A 191 -20.53 9.94 1.07
CA THR A 191 -21.05 10.19 -0.29
C THR A 191 -20.94 8.95 -1.17
N TYR A 192 -19.81 8.27 -1.12
CA TYR A 192 -19.59 7.07 -1.93
C TYR A 192 -20.52 5.93 -1.54
N LEU A 193 -20.68 5.68 -0.23
CA LEU A 193 -21.57 4.63 0.27
C LEU A 193 -23.06 4.96 0.01
N ALA A 194 -23.45 6.22 0.13
CA ALA A 194 -24.79 6.65 -0.26
C ALA A 194 -25.06 6.43 -1.75
N GLY A 195 -24.08 6.71 -2.60
CA GLY A 195 -24.13 6.42 -4.05
C GLY A 195 -24.29 4.93 -4.34
N LEU A 196 -23.55 4.05 -3.66
CA LEU A 196 -23.69 2.60 -3.78
C LEU A 196 -25.08 2.11 -3.37
N ALA A 197 -25.64 2.66 -2.27
CA ALA A 197 -26.96 2.29 -1.78
C ALA A 197 -28.08 2.77 -2.73
N SER A 198 -27.96 3.96 -3.31
CA SER A 198 -28.94 4.55 -4.23
C SER A 198 -28.89 3.96 -5.63
N GLY A 199 -27.70 3.56 -6.09
CA GLY A 199 -27.46 3.10 -7.45
C GLY A 199 -27.89 1.65 -7.71
N GLY A 200 -28.46 0.94 -6.73
CA GLY A 200 -29.07 -0.40 -6.88
C GLY A 200 -28.30 -1.40 -7.75
N GLY A 201 -26.97 -1.29 -7.79
CA GLY A 201 -26.14 -2.20 -8.58
C GLY A 201 -26.25 -2.08 -10.10
N ALA A 202 -26.76 -0.99 -10.64
CA ALA A 202 -26.69 -0.71 -12.06
C ALA A 202 -25.29 -0.19 -12.42
N ALA A 203 -24.30 -1.10 -12.49
CA ALA A 203 -23.10 -0.83 -13.26
C ALA A 203 -23.54 -0.64 -14.71
N ALA A 204 -23.43 0.58 -15.24
CA ALA A 204 -23.48 0.78 -16.69
C ALA A 204 -22.48 -0.22 -17.32
N ALA A 205 -22.94 -0.97 -18.32
CA ALA A 205 -22.07 -1.86 -19.08
C ALA A 205 -20.82 -1.07 -19.50
N PRO A 206 -19.63 -1.66 -19.43
CA PRO A 206 -18.43 -0.97 -19.89
C PRO A 206 -18.67 -0.52 -21.33
N PRO A 207 -18.23 0.69 -21.72
CA PRO A 207 -18.30 1.13 -23.09
C PRO A 207 -17.60 0.08 -23.96
N ALA A 208 -18.26 -0.35 -25.04
CA ALA A 208 -17.69 -1.30 -25.99
C ALA A 208 -16.27 -0.83 -26.31
N LYS A 209 -15.30 -1.76 -26.27
CA LYS A 209 -13.92 -1.47 -26.64
C LYS A 209 -13.96 -0.76 -27.99
N ALA A 210 -13.51 0.50 -28.04
CA ALA A 210 -13.29 1.18 -29.29
C ALA A 210 -12.31 0.31 -30.11
N GLU A 211 -12.74 -0.18 -31.26
CA GLU A 211 -11.87 -0.89 -32.20
C GLU A 211 -10.68 0.01 -32.50
N ALA A 212 -9.49 -0.53 -32.32
CA ALA A 212 -8.27 0.15 -32.68
C ALA A 212 -8.34 0.51 -34.18
N PRO A 213 -8.00 1.75 -34.61
CA PRO A 213 -8.01 2.12 -36.00
C PRO A 213 -7.07 1.21 -36.78
N THR A 214 -7.60 0.58 -37.85
CA THR A 214 -6.85 -0.24 -38.78
C THR A 214 -5.72 0.61 -39.39
N PRO A 215 -4.45 0.16 -39.39
CA PRO A 215 -3.39 0.93 -40.01
C PRO A 215 -3.61 1.05 -41.51
N PRO A 216 -3.25 2.19 -42.14
CA PRO A 216 -3.45 2.38 -43.56
C PRO A 216 -2.60 1.38 -44.36
N VAL A 217 -3.23 0.72 -45.34
CA VAL A 217 -2.58 -0.14 -46.31
C VAL A 217 -1.61 0.75 -47.13
N LYS A 218 -0.32 0.43 -47.07
CA LYS A 218 0.68 1.08 -47.95
C LYS A 218 0.46 0.60 -49.36
N ALA A 219 0.19 1.54 -50.27
CA ALA A 219 0.25 1.35 -51.72
C ALA A 219 1.73 1.35 -52.20
#